data_cede92aa459645ecf749d83606b21d62
#
_entry.id   cede92aa459645ecf749d83606b21d62
#
_cell.length_a   1.000
_cell.length_b   1.000
_cell.length_c   1.000
_cell.angle_alpha   90.00
_cell.angle_beta   90.00
_cell.angle_gamma   90.00
#
_symmetry.space_group_name_H-M   'P 1'
#
loop_
_entity.id
_entity.type
_entity.pdbx_description
1 polymer ?
#
loop_
_entity_poly.entity_id
_entity_poly.type
_entity_poly.pdbx_seq_one_letter_code
_entity_poly.pdbx_strand_id
1 'polypeptide(L)'
;MNFLLLVLSCFFTFNLRAETAVYFTPSNACENNIIQLLNNAEQQIDIAVYSITNKNITNAIKDAHKRGVKIRILTDKTQASNKSAKASELYKAGLNIKVHTKHRIEHNKFVVVDGKAVMTGSYNWTSSATLKNSENCLKIWNDDKTVSDYQKRFEYLWEVNSKEKSDLWFELKAIKDMAKR
;
A
#
# COMPACT_ATOMS: atom_id res chain seq x y z
N MET A 1 -45.46 -40.16 24.47
CA MET A 1 -45.28 -38.81 25.08
C MET A 1 -43.92 -38.29 24.55
N ASN A 2 -43.93 -37.61 23.36
CA ASN A 2 -42.72 -37.16 22.66
C ASN A 2 -42.33 -35.77 23.17
N PHE A 3 -41.19 -35.69 23.85
CA PHE A 3 -40.55 -34.41 24.23
C PHE A 3 -39.79 -33.85 23.06
N LEU A 4 -40.29 -32.79 22.42
CA LEU A 4 -39.62 -32.04 21.39
C LEU A 4 -38.64 -31.07 22.06
N LEU A 5 -37.34 -31.38 22.04
CA LEU A 5 -36.29 -30.45 22.50
C LEU A 5 -36.13 -29.35 21.46
N LEU A 6 -36.62 -28.14 21.78
CA LEU A 6 -36.34 -26.93 21.02
C LEU A 6 -34.90 -26.46 21.35
N VAL A 7 -33.94 -26.70 20.45
CA VAL A 7 -32.59 -26.10 20.54
C VAL A 7 -32.65 -24.68 20.04
N LEU A 8 -32.70 -23.72 20.98
CA LEU A 8 -32.61 -22.29 20.68
C LEU A 8 -31.14 -21.97 20.35
N SER A 9 -30.77 -21.92 19.06
CA SER A 9 -29.45 -21.43 18.63
C SER A 9 -29.44 -19.91 18.74
N CYS A 10 -28.82 -19.36 19.79
CA CYS A 10 -28.48 -17.95 19.88
C CYS A 10 -27.37 -17.64 18.86
N PHE A 11 -27.74 -17.06 17.73
CA PHE A 11 -26.77 -16.42 16.84
C PHE A 11 -26.27 -15.11 17.49
N PHE A 12 -25.11 -15.14 18.11
CA PHE A 12 -24.39 -13.95 18.49
C PHE A 12 -23.86 -13.30 17.21
N THR A 13 -24.55 -12.30 16.69
CA THR A 13 -23.99 -11.42 15.66
C THR A 13 -22.97 -10.51 16.34
N PHE A 14 -21.69 -10.83 16.21
CA PHE A 14 -20.61 -9.87 16.49
C PHE A 14 -20.70 -8.74 15.47
N ASN A 15 -21.30 -7.62 15.86
CA ASN A 15 -21.17 -6.38 15.11
C ASN A 15 -19.73 -5.89 15.30
N LEU A 16 -18.82 -6.20 14.36
CA LEU A 16 -17.52 -5.60 14.29
C LEU A 16 -17.71 -4.09 14.04
N ARG A 17 -17.38 -3.29 15.03
CA ARG A 17 -17.44 -1.84 14.92
C ARG A 17 -16.26 -1.36 14.11
N ALA A 18 -16.49 -0.41 13.16
CA ALA A 18 -15.42 0.28 12.46
C ALA A 18 -14.40 0.87 13.44
N GLU A 19 -13.13 0.63 13.20
CA GLU A 19 -12.03 1.07 14.05
C GLU A 19 -11.04 1.93 13.27
N THR A 20 -10.54 2.98 13.93
CA THR A 20 -9.56 3.90 13.35
C THR A 20 -8.50 4.26 14.39
N ALA A 21 -7.23 4.21 13.99
CA ALA A 21 -6.11 4.70 14.77
C ALA A 21 -5.35 5.77 13.99
N VAL A 22 -4.98 6.85 14.66
CA VAL A 22 -4.31 8.02 14.05
C VAL A 22 -2.91 8.15 14.64
N TYR A 23 -1.94 8.41 13.78
CA TYR A 23 -0.55 8.61 14.16
C TYR A 23 0.01 9.87 13.50
N PHE A 24 1.01 10.46 14.12
CA PHE A 24 1.65 11.69 13.65
C PHE A 24 3.17 11.54 13.59
N THR A 25 3.80 12.36 12.75
CA THR A 25 5.27 12.50 12.68
C THR A 25 5.68 13.92 13.06
N PRO A 26 6.95 14.16 13.48
CA PRO A 26 8.10 13.25 13.51
C PRO A 26 7.96 12.14 14.56
N SER A 27 7.91 10.90 14.13
CA SER A 27 8.02 9.69 14.96
C SER A 27 8.02 8.47 14.03
N ASN A 28 8.40 7.31 14.55
CA ASN A 28 8.35 6.04 13.80
C ASN A 28 6.95 5.43 13.74
N ALA A 29 5.92 6.06 14.30
CA ALA A 29 4.59 5.44 14.44
C ALA A 29 3.96 5.11 13.09
N CYS A 30 3.97 6.04 12.11
CA CYS A 30 3.46 5.77 10.77
C CYS A 30 4.24 4.66 10.06
N GLU A 31 5.57 4.72 10.09
CA GLU A 31 6.45 3.71 9.50
C GLU A 31 6.19 2.32 10.09
N ASN A 32 6.20 2.22 11.43
CA ASN A 32 6.01 0.94 12.13
C ASN A 32 4.65 0.32 11.85
N ASN A 33 3.58 1.12 11.79
CA ASN A 33 2.23 0.61 11.50
C ASN A 33 2.08 0.18 10.04
N ILE A 34 2.71 0.86 9.08
CA ILE A 34 2.77 0.39 7.69
C ILE A 34 3.51 -0.95 7.62
N ILE A 35 4.69 -1.04 8.23
CA ILE A 35 5.49 -2.28 8.25
C ILE A 35 4.70 -3.42 8.90
N GLN A 36 4.01 -3.16 9.99
CA GLN A 36 3.16 -4.16 10.65
C GLN A 36 2.04 -4.66 9.73
N LEU A 37 1.34 -3.76 9.02
CA LEU A 37 0.32 -4.15 8.05
C LEU A 37 0.90 -5.01 6.92
N LEU A 38 2.04 -4.63 6.36
CA LEU A 38 2.70 -5.38 5.29
C LEU A 38 3.18 -6.76 5.77
N ASN A 39 3.70 -6.85 7.00
CA ASN A 39 4.17 -8.11 7.57
C ASN A 39 3.02 -9.08 7.88
N ASN A 40 1.85 -8.57 8.23
CA ASN A 40 0.67 -9.36 8.54
C ASN A 40 -0.20 -9.69 7.31
N ALA A 41 0.15 -9.16 6.14
CA ALA A 41 -0.58 -9.46 4.90
C ALA A 41 -0.45 -10.93 4.51
N GLU A 42 -1.58 -11.54 4.14
CA GLU A 42 -1.69 -12.96 3.79
C GLU A 42 -1.98 -13.18 2.30
N GLN A 43 -2.72 -12.28 1.65
CA GLN A 43 -3.24 -12.49 0.30
C GLN A 43 -2.82 -11.39 -0.68
N GLN A 44 -3.10 -10.11 -0.35
CA GLN A 44 -2.94 -9.02 -1.30
C GLN A 44 -2.58 -7.70 -0.62
N ILE A 45 -1.70 -6.95 -1.27
CA ILE A 45 -1.32 -5.58 -0.90
C ILE A 45 -1.42 -4.70 -2.14
N ASP A 46 -2.24 -3.65 -2.06
CA ASP A 46 -2.41 -2.64 -3.10
C ASP A 46 -1.94 -1.28 -2.61
N ILE A 47 -0.90 -0.75 -3.22
CA ILE A 47 -0.22 0.48 -2.79
C ILE A 47 -0.38 1.56 -3.86
N ALA A 48 -0.96 2.71 -3.49
CA ALA A 48 -0.90 3.93 -4.27
C ALA A 48 -0.15 5.00 -3.46
N VAL A 49 1.07 5.34 -3.88
CA VAL A 49 1.92 6.24 -3.10
C VAL A 49 2.74 7.17 -3.98
N TYR A 50 2.75 8.46 -3.61
CA TYR A 50 3.50 9.48 -4.33
C TYR A 50 5.01 9.19 -4.35
N SER A 51 5.63 8.93 -3.18
CA SER A 51 7.07 8.71 -3.09
C SER A 51 7.44 7.58 -2.13
N ILE A 52 8.31 6.67 -2.58
CA ILE A 52 8.88 5.57 -1.79
C ILE A 52 10.41 5.71 -1.80
N THR A 53 10.99 6.06 -0.65
CA THR A 53 12.45 6.09 -0.45
C THR A 53 12.89 5.41 0.84
N ASN A 54 11.95 5.09 1.74
CA ASN A 54 12.22 4.45 3.02
C ASN A 54 12.65 2.99 2.83
N LYS A 55 13.85 2.65 3.34
CA LYS A 55 14.45 1.32 3.19
C LYS A 55 13.68 0.24 3.98
N ASN A 56 13.20 0.57 5.18
CA ASN A 56 12.52 -0.40 6.04
C ASN A 56 11.18 -0.82 5.45
N ILE A 57 10.37 0.16 4.98
CA ILE A 57 9.12 -0.12 4.27
C ILE A 57 9.38 -0.91 2.98
N THR A 58 10.43 -0.54 2.22
CA THR A 58 10.82 -1.27 1.00
C THR A 58 11.19 -2.72 1.29
N ASN A 59 11.89 -2.99 2.39
CA ASN A 59 12.21 -4.34 2.81
C ASN A 59 10.95 -5.13 3.20
N ALA A 60 10.04 -4.53 3.97
CA ALA A 60 8.78 -5.18 4.33
C ALA A 60 7.93 -5.54 3.10
N ILE A 61 7.89 -4.68 2.06
CA ILE A 61 7.25 -5.00 0.78
C ILE A 61 7.91 -6.24 0.13
N LYS A 62 9.25 -6.26 0.04
CA LYS A 62 9.97 -7.40 -0.56
C LYS A 62 9.77 -8.69 0.24
N ASP A 63 9.71 -8.62 1.55
CA ASP A 63 9.52 -9.79 2.40
C ASP A 63 8.07 -10.32 2.30
N ALA A 64 7.07 -9.45 2.18
CA ALA A 64 5.71 -9.87 1.86
C ALA A 64 5.64 -10.56 0.47
N HIS A 65 6.34 -10.03 -0.52
CA HIS A 65 6.44 -10.66 -1.85
C HIS A 65 7.07 -12.06 -1.79
N LYS A 66 8.15 -12.23 -1.03
CA LYS A 66 8.79 -13.55 -0.82
C LYS A 66 7.86 -14.55 -0.13
N ARG A 67 6.94 -14.10 0.72
CA ARG A 67 5.89 -14.95 1.33
C ARG A 67 4.80 -15.37 0.33
N GLY A 68 4.82 -14.85 -0.90
CA GLY A 68 3.82 -15.15 -1.94
C GLY A 68 2.61 -14.22 -1.93
N VAL A 69 2.62 -13.15 -1.14
CA VAL A 69 1.55 -12.14 -1.15
C VAL A 69 1.52 -11.42 -2.51
N LYS A 70 0.33 -11.28 -3.09
CA LYS A 70 0.13 -10.54 -4.34
C LYS A 70 0.28 -9.04 -4.08
N ILE A 71 1.25 -8.40 -4.71
CA ILE A 71 1.53 -6.97 -4.49
C ILE A 71 1.41 -6.20 -5.78
N ARG A 72 0.63 -5.11 -5.75
CA ARG A 72 0.53 -4.13 -6.82
C ARG A 72 0.91 -2.75 -6.28
N ILE A 73 1.76 -2.05 -7.01
CA ILE A 73 2.24 -0.73 -6.59
C ILE A 73 2.01 0.26 -7.72
N LEU A 74 1.33 1.36 -7.42
CA LEU A 74 1.24 2.53 -8.28
C LEU A 74 1.98 3.69 -7.61
N THR A 75 2.93 4.30 -8.34
CA THR A 75 3.71 5.43 -7.81
C THR A 75 3.82 6.55 -8.83
N ASP A 76 4.10 7.77 -8.37
CA ASP A 76 4.30 8.91 -9.25
C ASP A 76 5.54 8.74 -10.14
N LYS A 77 5.39 9.00 -11.44
CA LYS A 77 6.47 8.85 -12.42
C LYS A 77 7.68 9.74 -12.14
N THR A 78 7.43 10.99 -11.72
CA THR A 78 8.49 11.95 -11.42
C THR A 78 9.23 11.54 -10.16
N GLN A 79 8.48 11.13 -9.11
CA GLN A 79 9.10 10.64 -7.88
C GLN A 79 9.88 9.35 -8.09
N ALA A 80 9.37 8.42 -8.89
CA ALA A 80 10.09 7.19 -9.27
C ALA A 80 11.39 7.45 -10.06
N SER A 81 11.53 8.64 -10.69
CA SER A 81 12.75 9.05 -11.39
C SER A 81 13.88 9.48 -10.47
N ASN A 82 13.59 9.87 -9.23
CA ASN A 82 14.57 10.39 -8.28
C ASN A 82 15.64 9.34 -7.95
N LYS A 83 16.87 9.79 -7.70
CA LYS A 83 18.02 8.91 -7.39
C LYS A 83 17.80 8.05 -6.14
N SER A 84 17.09 8.58 -5.13
CA SER A 84 16.78 7.89 -3.89
C SER A 84 15.54 6.99 -3.97
N ALA A 85 14.76 7.05 -5.07
CA ALA A 85 13.54 6.30 -5.22
C ALA A 85 13.77 4.78 -5.23
N LYS A 86 12.91 4.05 -4.54
CA LYS A 86 12.97 2.58 -4.44
C LYS A 86 12.16 1.86 -5.52
N ALA A 87 11.45 2.59 -6.37
CA ALA A 87 10.61 2.02 -7.42
C ALA A 87 11.39 1.08 -8.36
N SER A 88 12.59 1.49 -8.83
CA SER A 88 13.42 0.65 -9.70
C SER A 88 13.99 -0.57 -8.98
N GLU A 89 14.27 -0.48 -7.67
CA GLU A 89 14.70 -1.61 -6.84
C GLU A 89 13.56 -2.64 -6.71
N LEU A 90 12.33 -2.18 -6.45
CA LEU A 90 11.15 -3.02 -6.35
C LEU A 90 10.79 -3.68 -7.70
N TYR A 91 10.87 -2.93 -8.80
CA TYR A 91 10.67 -3.47 -10.15
C TYR A 91 11.66 -4.60 -10.48
N LYS A 92 12.95 -4.40 -10.20
CA LYS A 92 14.00 -5.42 -10.41
C LYS A 92 13.82 -6.65 -9.51
N ALA A 93 13.17 -6.50 -8.36
CA ALA A 93 12.82 -7.62 -7.49
C ALA A 93 11.57 -8.40 -7.96
N GLY A 94 11.01 -8.06 -9.14
CA GLY A 94 9.89 -8.77 -9.76
C GLY A 94 8.51 -8.33 -9.26
N LEU A 95 8.41 -7.21 -8.52
CA LEU A 95 7.11 -6.71 -8.07
C LEU A 95 6.31 -6.10 -9.23
N ASN A 96 4.99 -6.27 -9.16
CA ASN A 96 4.06 -5.66 -10.12
C ASN A 96 3.88 -4.17 -9.79
N ILE A 97 4.64 -3.33 -10.46
CA ILE A 97 4.67 -1.88 -10.24
C ILE A 97 4.36 -1.13 -11.53
N LYS A 98 3.51 -0.10 -11.41
CA LYS A 98 3.21 0.86 -12.47
C LYS A 98 3.66 2.26 -12.06
N VAL A 99 4.09 3.06 -13.05
CA VAL A 99 4.28 4.50 -12.91
C VAL A 99 3.06 5.22 -13.43
N HIS A 100 2.58 6.19 -12.65
CA HIS A 100 1.37 6.92 -12.99
C HIS A 100 1.60 7.92 -14.13
N THR A 101 0.69 7.93 -15.11
CA THR A 101 0.77 8.79 -16.30
C THR A 101 -0.55 9.46 -16.66
N LYS A 102 -1.64 9.14 -15.94
CA LYS A 102 -3.00 9.63 -16.30
C LYS A 102 -3.28 11.04 -15.80
N HIS A 103 -2.91 11.35 -14.55
CA HIS A 103 -3.05 12.68 -13.97
C HIS A 103 -1.69 13.40 -13.92
N ARG A 104 -1.70 14.69 -13.61
CA ARG A 104 -0.47 15.47 -13.50
C ARG A 104 0.51 14.87 -12.49
N ILE A 105 0.02 14.41 -11.36
CA ILE A 105 0.77 13.69 -10.31
C ILE A 105 -0.09 12.58 -9.70
N GLU A 106 0.51 11.51 -9.25
CA GLU A 106 -0.08 10.52 -8.35
C GLU A 106 0.26 10.90 -6.92
N HIS A 107 -0.64 11.67 -6.26
CA HIS A 107 -0.33 12.24 -4.93
C HIS A 107 -0.97 11.48 -3.76
N ASN A 108 -1.59 10.31 -4.02
CA ASN A 108 -2.10 9.46 -2.94
C ASN A 108 -0.98 8.88 -2.08
N LYS A 109 -1.31 8.53 -0.85
CA LYS A 109 -0.49 7.79 0.09
C LYS A 109 -1.42 6.84 0.83
N PHE A 110 -1.80 5.75 0.16
CA PHE A 110 -2.60 4.72 0.83
C PHE A 110 -2.15 3.32 0.44
N VAL A 111 -2.47 2.39 1.30
CA VAL A 111 -2.35 0.95 1.07
C VAL A 111 -3.63 0.26 1.51
N VAL A 112 -4.10 -0.68 0.70
CA VAL A 112 -5.16 -1.63 1.06
C VAL A 112 -4.51 -2.98 1.27
N VAL A 113 -4.81 -3.64 2.38
CA VAL A 113 -4.25 -4.94 2.74
C VAL A 113 -5.39 -5.94 2.91
N ASP A 114 -5.33 -7.04 2.15
CA ASP A 114 -6.25 -8.19 2.17
C ASP A 114 -7.74 -7.83 2.02
N GLY A 115 -8.05 -6.62 1.53
CA GLY A 115 -9.41 -6.10 1.50
C GLY A 115 -10.03 -5.89 2.89
N LYS A 116 -9.22 -5.82 3.96
CA LYS A 116 -9.65 -5.76 5.36
C LYS A 116 -9.19 -4.50 6.09
N ALA A 117 -8.09 -3.89 5.65
CA ALA A 117 -7.53 -2.72 6.27
C ALA A 117 -6.98 -1.73 5.25
N VAL A 118 -7.05 -0.45 5.60
CA VAL A 118 -6.46 0.66 4.84
C VAL A 118 -5.54 1.45 5.77
N MET A 119 -4.41 1.89 5.23
CA MET A 119 -3.65 2.98 5.85
C MET A 119 -3.52 4.13 4.86
N THR A 120 -3.83 5.35 5.29
CA THR A 120 -3.86 6.55 4.46
C THR A 120 -3.40 7.78 5.24
N GLY A 121 -3.27 8.93 4.57
CA GLY A 121 -2.91 10.21 5.20
C GLY A 121 -2.01 11.06 4.32
N SER A 122 -1.28 11.99 4.93
CA SER A 122 -0.30 12.82 4.23
C SER A 122 1.08 12.18 4.11
N TYR A 123 1.36 11.13 4.91
CA TYR A 123 2.66 10.51 5.10
C TYR A 123 3.18 9.82 3.82
N ASN A 124 4.18 10.43 3.15
CA ASN A 124 4.96 9.75 2.12
C ASN A 124 5.85 8.67 2.74
N TRP A 125 6.13 7.62 2.00
CA TRP A 125 6.95 6.50 2.48
C TRP A 125 8.44 6.82 2.36
N THR A 126 8.85 7.87 3.09
CA THR A 126 10.21 8.42 3.05
C THR A 126 10.76 8.63 4.45
N SER A 127 12.07 8.54 4.62
CA SER A 127 12.72 8.83 5.91
C SER A 127 12.51 10.29 6.36
N SER A 128 12.38 11.23 5.41
CA SER A 128 12.06 12.62 5.76
C SER A 128 10.66 12.76 6.34
N ALA A 129 9.67 12.03 5.80
CA ALA A 129 8.33 12.00 6.35
C ALA A 129 8.30 11.40 7.77
N THR A 130 9.13 10.37 8.03
CA THR A 130 9.23 9.75 9.36
C THR A 130 9.85 10.69 10.40
N LEU A 131 10.97 11.34 10.04
CA LEU A 131 11.88 11.94 11.04
C LEU A 131 11.86 13.47 11.06
N LYS A 132 11.35 14.12 10.02
CA LYS A 132 11.53 15.57 9.83
C LYS A 132 10.24 16.35 9.56
N ASN A 133 9.29 15.73 8.85
CA ASN A 133 8.06 16.40 8.45
C ASN A 133 7.00 16.28 9.55
N SER A 134 6.07 17.23 9.57
CA SER A 134 4.79 17.10 10.29
C SER A 134 3.77 16.44 9.37
N GLU A 135 3.50 15.16 9.56
CA GLU A 135 2.57 14.37 8.76
C GLU A 135 1.58 13.66 9.66
N ASN A 136 0.52 13.13 9.05
CA ASN A 136 -0.42 12.21 9.71
C ASN A 136 -0.58 10.93 8.89
N CYS A 137 -0.97 9.87 9.57
CA CYS A 137 -1.45 8.65 8.95
C CYS A 137 -2.55 8.01 9.79
N LEU A 138 -3.51 7.40 9.11
CA LEU A 138 -4.67 6.73 9.70
C LEU A 138 -4.65 5.26 9.27
N LYS A 139 -4.82 4.37 10.25
CA LYS A 139 -5.15 2.96 10.01
C LYS A 139 -6.65 2.78 10.25
N ILE A 140 -7.36 2.20 9.28
CA ILE A 140 -8.80 1.94 9.29
C ILE A 140 -8.98 0.45 9.08
N TRP A 141 -9.75 -0.22 9.95
CA TRP A 141 -10.08 -1.64 9.82
C TRP A 141 -11.48 -1.91 10.40
N ASN A 142 -12.05 -3.06 10.12
CA ASN A 142 -13.43 -3.40 10.44
C ASN A 142 -14.44 -2.39 9.88
N ASP A 143 -14.11 -1.74 8.76
CA ASP A 143 -14.96 -0.80 8.02
C ASP A 143 -14.99 -1.22 6.55
N ASP A 144 -15.80 -2.21 6.24
CA ASP A 144 -15.89 -2.79 4.90
C ASP A 144 -16.23 -1.76 3.83
N LYS A 145 -17.05 -0.75 4.17
CA LYS A 145 -17.40 0.31 3.23
C LYS A 145 -16.20 1.15 2.87
N THR A 146 -15.48 1.68 3.85
CA THR A 146 -14.30 2.51 3.62
C THR A 146 -13.20 1.71 2.92
N VAL A 147 -12.94 0.48 3.33
CA VAL A 147 -11.95 -0.41 2.68
C VAL A 147 -12.33 -0.66 1.21
N SER A 148 -13.61 -0.98 0.94
CA SER A 148 -14.11 -1.17 -0.43
C SER A 148 -13.96 0.08 -1.30
N ASP A 149 -14.21 1.27 -0.76
CA ASP A 149 -14.09 2.53 -1.51
C ASP A 149 -12.62 2.80 -1.89
N TYR A 150 -11.65 2.55 -1.00
CA TYR A 150 -10.23 2.62 -1.31
C TYR A 150 -9.80 1.55 -2.32
N GLN A 151 -10.32 0.32 -2.20
CA GLN A 151 -10.03 -0.75 -3.16
C GLN A 151 -10.54 -0.38 -4.56
N LYS A 152 -11.77 0.09 -4.69
CA LYS A 152 -12.33 0.57 -5.97
C LYS A 152 -11.51 1.72 -6.55
N ARG A 153 -11.04 2.65 -5.71
CA ARG A 153 -10.18 3.74 -6.15
C ARG A 153 -8.84 3.21 -6.66
N PHE A 154 -8.24 2.25 -5.98
CA PHE A 154 -7.01 1.62 -6.45
C PHE A 154 -7.20 0.92 -7.80
N GLU A 155 -8.27 0.11 -7.96
CA GLU A 155 -8.58 -0.57 -9.23
C GLU A 155 -8.69 0.42 -10.38
N TYR A 156 -9.48 1.49 -10.20
CA TYR A 156 -9.58 2.53 -11.22
C TYR A 156 -8.19 3.10 -11.60
N LEU A 157 -7.38 3.48 -10.61
CA LEU A 157 -6.04 4.02 -10.85
C LEU A 157 -5.14 2.99 -11.52
N TRP A 158 -5.27 1.72 -11.17
CA TRP A 158 -4.50 0.63 -11.74
C TRP A 158 -4.86 0.40 -13.22
N GLU A 159 -6.14 0.39 -13.55
CA GLU A 159 -6.65 0.14 -14.90
C GLU A 159 -6.30 1.26 -15.88
N VAL A 160 -6.40 2.53 -15.45
CA VAL A 160 -6.10 3.67 -16.34
C VAL A 160 -4.60 3.86 -16.61
N ASN A 161 -3.73 3.09 -15.98
CA ASN A 161 -2.28 3.10 -16.20
C ASN A 161 -1.80 1.79 -16.83
N SER A 162 -1.09 1.89 -17.97
CA SER A 162 -0.62 0.72 -18.72
C SER A 162 0.60 0.08 -18.05
N LYS A 163 0.60 -1.25 -17.97
CA LYS A 163 1.74 -2.04 -17.50
C LYS A 163 2.89 -1.98 -18.51
N GLU A 164 2.59 -2.14 -19.81
CA GLU A 164 3.57 -2.13 -20.89
C GLU A 164 4.33 -0.80 -20.94
N LYS A 165 3.61 0.34 -20.80
CA LYS A 165 4.25 1.66 -20.73
C LYS A 165 5.12 1.81 -19.50
N SER A 166 4.72 1.21 -18.38
CA SER A 166 5.50 1.24 -17.15
C SER A 166 6.76 0.38 -17.27
N ASP A 167 6.66 -0.81 -17.85
CA ASP A 167 7.80 -1.69 -18.08
C ASP A 167 8.83 -1.03 -18.99
N LEU A 168 8.38 -0.51 -20.13
CA LEU A 168 9.26 0.24 -21.02
C LEU A 168 9.94 1.42 -20.32
N TRP A 169 9.19 2.13 -19.45
CA TRP A 169 9.77 3.25 -18.69
C TRP A 169 10.88 2.78 -17.73
N PHE A 170 10.67 1.66 -17.01
CA PHE A 170 11.69 1.11 -16.10
C PHE A 170 12.94 0.62 -16.86
N GLU A 171 12.75 -0.02 -18.02
CA GLU A 171 13.83 -0.49 -18.87
C GLU A 171 14.68 0.68 -19.39
N LEU A 172 14.03 1.71 -19.95
CA LEU A 172 14.70 2.91 -20.44
C LEU A 172 15.42 3.66 -19.32
N LYS A 173 14.81 3.70 -18.11
CA LYS A 173 15.46 4.29 -16.94
C LYS A 173 16.72 3.50 -16.55
N ALA A 174 16.68 2.18 -16.56
CA ALA A 174 17.83 1.34 -16.25
C ALA A 174 18.98 1.57 -17.21
N ILE A 175 18.72 1.67 -18.53
CA ILE A 175 19.71 1.98 -19.55
C ILE A 175 20.35 3.37 -19.29
N LYS A 176 19.54 4.39 -19.03
CA LYS A 176 20.02 5.74 -18.71
C LYS A 176 20.88 5.79 -17.44
N ASP A 177 20.51 5.00 -16.42
CA ASP A 177 21.27 4.96 -15.16
C ASP A 177 22.61 4.23 -15.33
N MET A 178 22.70 3.23 -16.22
CA MET A 178 23.96 2.58 -16.61
C MET A 178 24.90 3.52 -17.40
N ALA A 179 24.37 4.30 -18.32
CA ALA A 179 25.15 5.22 -19.14
C ALA A 179 25.75 6.42 -18.37
N LYS A 180 25.31 6.63 -17.09
CA LYS A 180 25.83 7.70 -16.22
C LYS A 180 26.89 7.24 -15.22
N ARG A 181 27.26 5.96 -15.26
CA ARG A 181 28.32 5.38 -14.41
C ARG A 181 29.65 5.30 -15.15
#